data_361f3934d9441f39e264668c2be0d28d
#
_entry.id   361f3934d9441f39e264668c2be0d28d
#
_cell.length_a   1.000
_cell.length_b   1.000
_cell.length_c   1.000
_cell.angle_alpha   90.00
_cell.angle_beta   90.00
_cell.angle_gamma   90.00
#
_symmetry.space_group_name_H-M   'P 1'
#
loop_
_entity.id
_entity.type
_entity.pdbx_description
1 polymer ?
#
loop_
_entity_poly.entity_id
_entity_poly.type
_entity_poly.pdbx_seq_one_letter_code
_entity_poly.pdbx_strand_id
1 'polypeptide(L)'
;DVANQALSKSEARLALALKASELGLWDWNLQTDEVHHTQIQELFGIDPEYVTGLLRHLRPRLHPEDVPPLKRALIEHLKGRTEDYQIEYRVRHGDGHWVWIEDRGRAVERDENGRVIRMVGTRRDISVSKSLEAQQQLAATVFEAASEGIVILDPNYSLIAINQAFSRVTGYDIGDMLGRNVVELPCSRDARRHYVAIRHALEQHGSWQGELVETRKNG
;
A
#
# COMPACT_ATOMS: atom_id res chain seq x y z
N ASP A 1 38.52 -21.71 -16.75
CA ASP A 1 38.86 -20.32 -16.92
C ASP A 1 38.26 -19.50 -15.76
N VAL A 2 39.13 -18.88 -14.94
CA VAL A 2 38.79 -18.24 -13.66
C VAL A 2 37.78 -17.09 -13.87
N ALA A 3 37.90 -16.36 -14.97
CA ALA A 3 37.01 -15.24 -15.30
C ALA A 3 35.57 -15.71 -15.57
N ASN A 4 35.36 -16.78 -16.30
CA ASN A 4 34.04 -17.35 -16.58
C ASN A 4 33.40 -17.93 -15.31
N GLN A 5 34.18 -18.53 -14.42
CA GLN A 5 33.67 -19.01 -13.13
C GLN A 5 33.25 -17.86 -12.21
N ALA A 6 34.03 -16.77 -12.18
CA ALA A 6 33.69 -15.57 -11.39
C ALA A 6 32.43 -14.91 -11.92
N LEU A 7 32.26 -14.78 -13.25
CA LEU A 7 31.07 -14.24 -13.87
C LEU A 7 29.84 -15.11 -13.55
N SER A 8 29.90 -16.40 -13.78
CA SER A 8 28.80 -17.33 -13.49
C SER A 8 28.38 -17.30 -12.01
N LYS A 9 29.35 -17.21 -11.09
CA LYS A 9 29.05 -17.07 -9.66
C LYS A 9 28.38 -15.75 -9.30
N SER A 10 28.77 -14.67 -9.98
CA SER A 10 28.16 -13.35 -9.80
C SER A 10 26.73 -13.34 -10.32
N GLU A 11 26.49 -13.89 -11.51
CA GLU A 11 25.17 -14.04 -12.12
C GLU A 11 24.23 -14.90 -11.25
N ALA A 12 24.72 -16.01 -10.73
CA ALA A 12 23.94 -16.88 -9.84
C ALA A 12 23.58 -16.18 -8.52
N ARG A 13 24.49 -15.38 -7.95
CA ARG A 13 24.20 -14.57 -6.75
C ARG A 13 23.16 -13.51 -7.02
N LEU A 14 23.27 -12.81 -8.14
CA LEU A 14 22.29 -11.79 -8.55
C LEU A 14 20.91 -12.42 -8.75
N ALA A 15 20.83 -13.53 -9.48
CA ALA A 15 19.59 -14.26 -9.72
C ALA A 15 18.94 -14.73 -8.39
N LEU A 16 19.75 -15.23 -7.46
CA LEU A 16 19.27 -15.65 -6.13
C LEU A 16 18.74 -14.45 -5.32
N ALA A 17 19.47 -13.34 -5.33
CA ALA A 17 19.07 -12.12 -4.62
C ALA A 17 17.75 -11.55 -5.17
N LEU A 18 17.59 -11.53 -6.50
CA LEU A 18 16.36 -11.09 -7.16
C LEU A 18 15.18 -12.02 -6.85
N LYS A 19 15.42 -13.32 -6.89
CA LYS A 19 14.39 -14.30 -6.52
C LYS A 19 13.97 -14.17 -5.05
N ALA A 20 14.94 -13.95 -4.14
CA ALA A 20 14.65 -13.76 -2.72
C ALA A 20 13.93 -12.45 -2.41
N SER A 21 14.07 -11.43 -3.26
CA SER A 21 13.38 -10.13 -3.13
C SER A 21 12.03 -10.09 -3.86
N GLU A 22 11.63 -11.19 -4.52
CA GLU A 22 10.40 -11.27 -5.33
C GLU A 22 10.30 -10.19 -6.41
N LEU A 23 11.47 -9.75 -6.91
CA LEU A 23 11.58 -8.73 -7.95
C LEU A 23 11.72 -9.38 -9.33
N GLY A 24 10.79 -9.13 -10.21
CA GLY A 24 10.94 -9.41 -11.63
C GLY A 24 11.82 -8.34 -12.28
N LEU A 25 12.88 -8.75 -12.98
CA LEU A 25 13.64 -7.86 -13.84
C LEU A 25 13.01 -7.77 -15.22
N TRP A 26 13.18 -6.62 -15.84
CA TRP A 26 12.94 -6.46 -17.27
C TRP A 26 14.03 -5.62 -17.91
N ASP A 27 14.37 -5.99 -19.15
CA ASP A 27 15.34 -5.33 -19.99
C ASP A 27 14.72 -5.17 -21.38
N TRP A 28 14.41 -3.93 -21.75
CA TRP A 28 13.66 -3.60 -22.95
C TRP A 28 14.54 -2.89 -23.97
N ASN A 29 14.74 -3.52 -25.12
CA ASN A 29 15.29 -2.90 -26.30
C ASN A 29 14.16 -2.19 -27.06
N LEU A 30 14.15 -0.86 -27.07
CA LEU A 30 13.11 -0.07 -27.72
C LEU A 30 13.20 -0.05 -29.23
N GLN A 31 14.36 -0.40 -29.81
CA GLN A 31 14.53 -0.46 -31.27
C GLN A 31 13.93 -1.73 -31.87
N THR A 32 14.12 -2.87 -31.20
CA THR A 32 13.62 -4.18 -31.65
C THR A 32 12.29 -4.56 -31.01
N ASP A 33 11.86 -3.82 -29.96
CA ASP A 33 10.72 -4.13 -29.07
C ASP A 33 10.90 -5.48 -28.36
N GLU A 34 12.13 -5.95 -28.21
CA GLU A 34 12.45 -7.16 -27.48
C GLU A 34 12.56 -6.87 -25.98
N VAL A 35 11.96 -7.71 -25.17
CA VAL A 35 12.02 -7.58 -23.72
C VAL A 35 12.40 -8.90 -23.09
N HIS A 36 13.49 -8.87 -22.32
CA HIS A 36 13.86 -9.98 -21.45
C HIS A 36 13.23 -9.78 -20.09
N HIS A 37 12.56 -10.81 -19.59
CA HIS A 37 11.89 -10.79 -18.31
C HIS A 37 12.37 -11.91 -17.41
N THR A 38 12.39 -11.65 -16.12
CA THR A 38 12.43 -12.69 -15.09
C THR A 38 11.12 -12.73 -14.32
N GLN A 39 10.76 -13.88 -13.74
CA GLN A 39 9.58 -14.05 -12.87
C GLN A 39 8.23 -13.63 -13.49
N ILE A 40 8.13 -13.71 -14.83
CA ILE A 40 6.90 -13.29 -15.51
C ILE A 40 5.73 -14.24 -15.23
N GLN A 41 6.02 -15.51 -15.03
CA GLN A 41 5.02 -16.51 -14.70
C GLN A 41 4.48 -16.29 -13.28
N GLU A 42 5.35 -16.01 -12.33
CA GLU A 42 4.99 -15.75 -10.95
C GLU A 42 4.19 -14.46 -10.81
N LEU A 43 4.59 -13.40 -11.51
CA LEU A 43 3.96 -12.07 -11.41
C LEU A 43 2.67 -11.97 -12.22
N PHE A 44 2.60 -12.62 -13.37
CA PHE A 44 1.48 -12.40 -14.31
C PHE A 44 0.73 -13.68 -14.68
N GLY A 45 1.21 -14.85 -14.26
CA GLY A 45 0.64 -16.14 -14.69
C GLY A 45 0.72 -16.37 -16.19
N ILE A 46 1.79 -15.86 -16.84
CA ILE A 46 2.01 -15.94 -18.28
C ILE A 46 3.25 -16.81 -18.52
N ASP A 47 3.14 -17.75 -19.45
CA ASP A 47 4.29 -18.54 -19.88
C ASP A 47 5.32 -17.63 -20.58
N PRO A 48 6.61 -17.66 -20.15
CA PRO A 48 7.67 -16.86 -20.75
C PRO A 48 7.85 -17.07 -22.25
N GLU A 49 7.56 -18.26 -22.78
CA GLU A 49 7.69 -18.57 -24.20
C GLU A 49 6.75 -17.75 -25.10
N TYR A 50 5.67 -17.19 -24.54
CA TYR A 50 4.69 -16.40 -25.29
C TYR A 50 4.94 -14.88 -25.23
N VAL A 51 6.01 -14.42 -24.56
CA VAL A 51 6.24 -12.98 -24.37
C VAL A 51 7.35 -12.46 -25.28
N THR A 52 6.96 -12.10 -26.49
CA THR A 52 7.78 -11.30 -27.41
C THR A 52 7.15 -9.91 -27.55
N GLY A 53 7.79 -8.88 -27.02
CA GLY A 53 7.31 -7.50 -27.08
C GLY A 53 6.38 -7.10 -25.89
N LEU A 54 6.90 -6.19 -25.07
CA LEU A 54 6.24 -5.75 -23.83
C LEU A 54 4.85 -5.17 -24.05
N LEU A 55 4.73 -4.23 -24.99
CA LEU A 55 3.49 -3.49 -25.21
C LEU A 55 2.41 -4.34 -25.85
N ARG A 56 2.77 -5.30 -26.67
CA ARG A 56 1.80 -6.17 -27.37
C ARG A 56 1.11 -7.14 -26.40
N HIS A 57 1.84 -7.69 -25.44
CA HIS A 57 1.33 -8.71 -24.50
C HIS A 57 0.77 -8.12 -23.19
N LEU A 58 1.35 -7.04 -22.67
CA LEU A 58 0.84 -6.41 -21.46
C LEU A 58 -0.35 -5.50 -21.71
N ARG A 59 -0.39 -4.75 -22.81
CA ARG A 59 -1.45 -3.78 -23.09
C ARG A 59 -2.88 -4.35 -23.02
N PRO A 60 -3.19 -5.53 -23.57
CA PRO A 60 -4.53 -6.13 -23.45
C PRO A 60 -4.91 -6.54 -22.02
N ARG A 61 -3.91 -6.68 -21.14
CA ARG A 61 -4.08 -7.11 -19.76
C ARG A 61 -4.06 -5.96 -18.76
N LEU A 62 -3.69 -4.75 -19.20
CA LEU A 62 -3.72 -3.56 -18.34
C LEU A 62 -5.14 -3.15 -18.01
N HIS A 63 -5.34 -2.69 -16.77
CA HIS A 63 -6.61 -2.09 -16.40
C HIS A 63 -6.84 -0.82 -17.24
N PRO A 64 -8.03 -0.61 -17.83
CA PRO A 64 -8.28 0.51 -18.75
C PRO A 64 -7.95 1.89 -18.17
N GLU A 65 -8.24 2.11 -16.89
CA GLU A 65 -7.94 3.37 -16.20
C GLU A 65 -6.45 3.62 -16.04
N ASP A 66 -5.63 2.57 -16.00
CA ASP A 66 -4.20 2.69 -15.73
C ASP A 66 -3.38 2.91 -17.01
N VAL A 67 -3.98 2.68 -18.20
CA VAL A 67 -3.31 2.87 -19.50
C VAL A 67 -2.87 4.33 -19.74
N PRO A 68 -3.71 5.36 -19.51
CA PRO A 68 -3.30 6.74 -19.74
C PRO A 68 -2.16 7.21 -18.82
N PRO A 69 -2.20 6.98 -17.47
CA PRO A 69 -1.10 7.38 -16.60
C PRO A 69 0.19 6.63 -16.89
N LEU A 70 0.14 5.31 -17.20
CA LEU A 70 1.32 4.53 -17.57
C LEU A 70 1.98 5.08 -18.83
N LYS A 71 1.19 5.34 -19.87
CA LYS A 71 1.70 5.94 -21.12
C LYS A 71 2.35 7.29 -20.87
N ARG A 72 1.75 8.12 -20.02
CA ARG A 72 2.30 9.44 -19.66
C ARG A 72 3.63 9.31 -18.95
N ALA A 73 3.71 8.48 -17.91
CA ALA A 73 4.95 8.25 -17.15
C ALA A 73 6.08 7.77 -18.06
N LEU A 74 5.80 6.81 -18.94
CA LEU A 74 6.78 6.32 -19.91
C LEU A 74 7.25 7.42 -20.86
N ILE A 75 6.35 8.20 -21.45
CA ILE A 75 6.68 9.28 -22.38
C ILE A 75 7.54 10.35 -21.70
N GLU A 76 7.20 10.75 -20.46
CA GLU A 76 7.98 11.76 -19.73
C GLU A 76 9.39 11.29 -19.44
N HIS A 77 9.54 10.00 -19.08
CA HIS A 77 10.86 9.42 -18.87
C HIS A 77 11.67 9.29 -20.17
N LEU A 78 11.06 8.82 -21.26
CA LEU A 78 11.74 8.72 -22.57
C LEU A 78 12.19 10.08 -23.10
N LYS A 79 11.45 11.15 -22.80
CA LYS A 79 11.83 12.54 -23.12
C LYS A 79 12.91 13.11 -22.19
N GLY A 80 13.36 12.37 -21.19
CA GLY A 80 14.36 12.80 -20.21
C GLY A 80 13.85 13.84 -19.21
N ARG A 81 12.53 13.92 -19.00
CA ARG A 81 11.92 14.85 -18.04
C ARG A 81 11.88 14.31 -16.61
N THR A 82 12.06 13.01 -16.47
CA THR A 82 12.20 12.32 -15.18
C THR A 82 13.48 11.51 -15.17
N GLU A 83 14.17 11.47 -14.05
CA GLU A 83 15.39 10.67 -13.89
C GLU A 83 15.05 9.18 -13.87
N ASP A 84 13.99 8.82 -13.15
CA ASP A 84 13.50 7.46 -13.05
C ASP A 84 12.09 7.34 -13.64
N TYR A 85 11.80 6.19 -14.23
CA TYR A 85 10.45 5.71 -14.52
C TYR A 85 9.92 4.99 -13.30
N GLN A 86 8.77 5.41 -12.79
CA GLN A 86 8.08 4.73 -11.69
C GLN A 86 6.58 4.88 -11.87
N ILE A 87 5.86 3.76 -11.77
CA ILE A 87 4.41 3.72 -11.89
C ILE A 87 3.84 2.49 -11.17
N GLU A 88 2.64 2.63 -10.64
CA GLU A 88 1.83 1.52 -10.15
C GLU A 88 0.65 1.33 -11.10
N TYR A 89 0.33 0.09 -11.43
CA TYR A 89 -0.77 -0.25 -12.34
C TYR A 89 -1.30 -1.65 -12.09
N ARG A 90 -2.52 -1.90 -12.55
CA ARG A 90 -3.17 -3.21 -12.46
C ARG A 90 -3.00 -3.99 -13.74
N VAL A 91 -2.62 -5.26 -13.60
CA VAL A 91 -2.53 -6.23 -14.69
C VAL A 91 -3.43 -7.41 -14.40
N ARG A 92 -4.10 -7.92 -15.42
CA ARG A 92 -4.88 -9.13 -15.31
C ARG A 92 -3.97 -10.35 -15.36
N HIS A 93 -3.90 -11.09 -14.25
CA HIS A 93 -3.15 -12.34 -14.12
C HIS A 93 -3.73 -13.41 -15.06
N GLY A 94 -2.95 -14.46 -15.36
CA GLY A 94 -3.36 -15.54 -16.25
C GLY A 94 -4.63 -16.28 -15.82
N ASP A 95 -4.91 -16.36 -14.52
CA ASP A 95 -6.12 -16.96 -13.94
C ASP A 95 -7.31 -16.00 -13.86
N GLY A 96 -7.13 -14.72 -14.24
CA GLY A 96 -8.20 -13.75 -14.41
C GLY A 96 -8.36 -12.72 -13.28
N HIS A 97 -7.65 -12.81 -12.15
CA HIS A 97 -7.68 -11.77 -11.12
C HIS A 97 -6.78 -10.57 -11.47
N TRP A 98 -6.97 -9.44 -10.78
CA TRP A 98 -6.13 -8.25 -10.91
C TRP A 98 -4.97 -8.29 -9.93
N VAL A 99 -3.77 -8.03 -10.44
CA VAL A 99 -2.54 -7.89 -9.64
C VAL A 99 -2.07 -6.44 -9.74
N TRP A 100 -1.74 -5.83 -8.61
CA TRP A 100 -1.10 -4.54 -8.56
C TRP A 100 0.40 -4.69 -8.73
N ILE A 101 0.94 -4.01 -9.72
CA ILE A 101 2.37 -4.01 -10.03
C ILE A 101 2.95 -2.63 -9.77
N GLU A 102 4.03 -2.58 -9.01
CA GLU A 102 4.95 -1.45 -8.99
C GLU A 102 6.04 -1.72 -10.02
N ASP A 103 6.19 -0.82 -10.98
CA ASP A 103 7.17 -0.90 -12.07
C ASP A 103 8.14 0.27 -11.95
N ARG A 104 9.43 -0.02 -11.86
CA ARG A 104 10.50 0.96 -11.77
C ARG A 104 11.55 0.67 -12.83
N GLY A 105 12.06 1.72 -13.48
CA GLY A 105 13.07 1.55 -14.51
C GLY A 105 13.85 2.81 -14.81
N ARG A 106 14.88 2.63 -15.62
CA ARG A 106 15.76 3.70 -16.05
C ARG A 106 16.22 3.46 -17.48
N ALA A 107 16.34 4.54 -18.24
CA ALA A 107 17.02 4.52 -19.52
C ALA A 107 18.53 4.34 -19.31
N VAL A 108 19.10 3.28 -19.89
CA VAL A 108 20.53 2.93 -19.73
C VAL A 108 21.33 3.22 -20.98
N GLU A 109 20.69 3.25 -22.16
CA GLU A 109 21.35 3.55 -23.42
C GLU A 109 20.52 4.53 -24.24
N ARG A 110 21.22 5.46 -24.92
CA ARG A 110 20.64 6.43 -25.84
C ARG A 110 21.41 6.45 -27.14
N ASP A 111 20.74 6.73 -28.25
CA ASP A 111 21.37 6.92 -29.54
C ASP A 111 22.09 8.29 -29.64
N GLU A 112 22.76 8.55 -30.78
CA GLU A 112 23.47 9.80 -31.06
C GLU A 112 22.56 11.05 -31.05
N ASN A 113 21.24 10.85 -31.19
CA ASN A 113 20.24 11.92 -31.15
C ASN A 113 19.61 12.08 -29.76
N GLY A 114 20.12 11.36 -28.74
CA GLY A 114 19.61 11.37 -27.36
C GLY A 114 18.31 10.56 -27.13
N ARG A 115 17.86 9.79 -28.13
CA ARG A 115 16.67 8.92 -27.97
C ARG A 115 17.04 7.69 -27.18
N VAL A 116 16.18 7.31 -26.25
CA VAL A 116 16.36 6.07 -25.47
C VAL A 116 16.23 4.86 -26.39
N ILE A 117 17.23 3.99 -26.36
CA ILE A 117 17.26 2.73 -27.12
C ILE A 117 17.15 1.50 -26.20
N ARG A 118 17.47 1.65 -24.90
CA ARG A 118 17.35 0.56 -23.92
C ARG A 118 16.94 1.07 -22.56
N MET A 119 16.01 0.38 -21.93
CA MET A 119 15.60 0.59 -20.56
C MET A 119 15.73 -0.71 -19.78
N VAL A 120 16.11 -0.59 -18.52
CA VAL A 120 16.12 -1.72 -17.57
C VAL A 120 15.31 -1.35 -16.33
N GLY A 121 14.74 -2.35 -15.68
CA GLY A 121 13.97 -2.07 -14.49
C GLY A 121 13.55 -3.31 -13.72
N THR A 122 12.73 -3.06 -12.71
CA THR A 122 12.19 -4.08 -11.81
C THR A 122 10.69 -3.95 -11.69
N ARG A 123 10.02 -5.07 -11.46
CA ARG A 123 8.60 -5.16 -11.14
C ARG A 123 8.40 -5.92 -9.85
N ARG A 124 7.45 -5.50 -9.09
CA ARG A 124 7.04 -6.15 -7.84
C ARG A 124 5.53 -6.21 -7.74
N ASP A 125 5.01 -7.33 -7.26
CA ASP A 125 3.62 -7.43 -6.83
C ASP A 125 3.44 -6.67 -5.51
N ILE A 126 2.55 -5.69 -5.52
CA ILE A 126 2.18 -4.88 -4.35
C ILE A 126 0.72 -5.10 -3.95
N SER A 127 0.08 -6.17 -4.42
CA SER A 127 -1.35 -6.45 -4.17
C SER A 127 -1.65 -6.59 -2.68
N VAL A 128 -0.77 -7.24 -1.91
CA VAL A 128 -0.91 -7.38 -0.45
C VAL A 128 -0.87 -6.00 0.22
N SER A 129 0.09 -5.14 -0.17
CA SER A 129 0.20 -3.78 0.37
C SER A 129 -1.05 -2.96 0.05
N LYS A 130 -1.52 -3.00 -1.20
CA LYS A 130 -2.76 -2.32 -1.64
C LYS A 130 -4.01 -2.82 -0.92
N SER A 131 -4.09 -4.13 -0.67
CA SER A 131 -5.20 -4.71 0.09
C SER A 131 -5.21 -4.21 1.54
N LEU A 132 -4.05 -4.17 2.19
CA LEU A 132 -3.90 -3.63 3.55
C LEU A 132 -4.26 -2.14 3.60
N GLU A 133 -3.77 -1.33 2.67
CA GLU A 133 -4.12 0.09 2.56
C GLU A 133 -5.63 0.29 2.40
N ALA A 134 -6.26 -0.50 1.52
CA ALA A 134 -7.71 -0.45 1.30
C ALA A 134 -8.51 -0.85 2.56
N GLN A 135 -8.07 -1.89 3.27
CA GLN A 135 -8.70 -2.31 4.53
C GLN A 135 -8.57 -1.25 5.62
N GLN A 136 -7.39 -0.64 5.77
CA GLN A 136 -7.18 0.46 6.73
C GLN A 136 -8.05 1.66 6.39
N GLN A 137 -8.12 2.03 5.11
CA GLN A 137 -8.97 3.14 4.66
C GLN A 137 -10.46 2.86 4.89
N LEU A 138 -10.91 1.62 4.63
CA LEU A 138 -12.27 1.20 4.91
C LEU A 138 -12.58 1.26 6.41
N ALA A 139 -11.69 0.72 7.25
CA ALA A 139 -11.86 0.76 8.70
C ALA A 139 -11.94 2.20 9.23
N ALA A 140 -11.07 3.09 8.75
CA ALA A 140 -11.11 4.51 9.09
C ALA A 140 -12.43 5.17 8.64
N THR A 141 -12.89 4.85 7.42
CA THR A 141 -14.15 5.39 6.90
C THR A 141 -15.35 4.91 7.72
N VAL A 142 -15.41 3.63 8.09
CA VAL A 142 -16.48 3.06 8.94
C VAL A 142 -16.44 3.70 10.33
N PHE A 143 -15.26 3.85 10.92
CA PHE A 143 -15.07 4.49 12.21
C PHE A 143 -15.60 5.93 12.22
N GLU A 144 -15.24 6.74 11.22
CA GLU A 144 -15.67 8.13 11.13
C GLU A 144 -17.15 8.30 10.73
N ALA A 145 -17.66 7.41 9.87
CA ALA A 145 -19.05 7.47 9.39
C ALA A 145 -20.07 6.89 10.37
N ALA A 146 -19.64 6.20 11.42
CA ALA A 146 -20.55 5.63 12.41
C ALA A 146 -21.45 6.70 13.03
N SER A 147 -22.73 6.38 13.21
CA SER A 147 -23.70 7.27 13.82
C SER A 147 -23.50 7.40 15.33
N GLU A 148 -22.96 6.37 15.94
CA GLU A 148 -22.68 6.28 17.37
C GLU A 148 -21.29 6.83 17.70
N GLY A 149 -21.15 7.47 18.86
CA GLY A 149 -19.85 7.92 19.36
C GLY A 149 -18.96 6.73 19.70
N ILE A 150 -17.82 6.61 19.03
CA ILE A 150 -16.83 5.56 19.28
C ILE A 150 -15.59 6.18 19.91
N VAL A 151 -15.11 5.54 20.97
CA VAL A 151 -13.88 5.88 21.67
C VAL A 151 -12.97 4.66 21.69
N ILE A 152 -11.71 4.82 21.37
CA ILE A 152 -10.70 3.78 21.48
C ILE A 152 -9.71 4.18 22.58
N LEU A 153 -9.49 3.26 23.50
CA LEU A 153 -8.57 3.43 24.62
C LEU A 153 -7.43 2.43 24.56
N ASP A 154 -6.28 2.78 25.10
CA ASP A 154 -5.21 1.83 25.35
C ASP A 154 -5.51 0.97 26.61
N PRO A 155 -4.68 -0.08 26.91
CA PRO A 155 -4.85 -0.89 28.10
C PRO A 155 -4.75 -0.13 29.43
N ASN A 156 -4.20 1.09 29.43
CA ASN A 156 -4.12 1.99 30.59
C ASN A 156 -5.26 2.98 30.66
N TYR A 157 -6.28 2.82 29.80
CA TYR A 157 -7.45 3.72 29.67
C TYR A 157 -7.09 5.13 29.17
N SER A 158 -5.96 5.28 28.50
CA SER A 158 -5.63 6.53 27.81
C SER A 158 -6.26 6.57 26.42
N LEU A 159 -6.74 7.71 26.02
CA LEU A 159 -7.49 7.88 24.79
C LEU A 159 -6.57 7.85 23.57
N ILE A 160 -6.85 6.92 22.64
CA ILE A 160 -6.14 6.76 21.38
C ILE A 160 -6.88 7.46 20.23
N ALA A 161 -8.21 7.29 20.15
CA ALA A 161 -9.02 7.86 19.07
C ALA A 161 -10.47 8.08 19.50
N ILE A 162 -11.11 9.04 18.86
CA ILE A 162 -12.55 9.28 18.90
C ILE A 162 -13.04 9.52 17.47
N ASN A 163 -14.27 9.10 17.16
CA ASN A 163 -14.86 9.41 15.87
C ASN A 163 -15.64 10.73 15.89
N GLN A 164 -16.04 11.19 14.71
CA GLN A 164 -16.78 12.43 14.55
C GLN A 164 -18.11 12.43 15.30
N ALA A 165 -18.81 11.29 15.42
CA ALA A 165 -20.06 11.22 16.16
C ALA A 165 -19.85 11.48 17.66
N PHE A 166 -18.78 10.95 18.26
CA PHE A 166 -18.42 11.26 19.64
C PHE A 166 -18.18 12.77 19.84
N SER A 167 -17.40 13.39 18.95
CA SER A 167 -17.15 14.83 19.00
C SER A 167 -18.43 15.65 18.90
N ARG A 168 -19.36 15.28 18.01
CA ARG A 168 -20.66 15.97 17.89
C ARG A 168 -21.52 15.84 19.14
N VAL A 169 -21.54 14.67 19.78
CA VAL A 169 -22.36 14.43 20.98
C VAL A 169 -21.79 15.11 22.20
N THR A 170 -20.48 15.01 22.40
CA THR A 170 -19.82 15.47 23.65
C THR A 170 -19.26 16.89 23.57
N GLY A 171 -18.98 17.39 22.36
CA GLY A 171 -18.33 18.69 22.15
C GLY A 171 -16.82 18.67 22.36
N TYR A 172 -16.22 17.51 22.66
CA TYR A 172 -14.77 17.34 22.71
C TYR A 172 -14.24 16.94 21.34
N ASP A 173 -13.08 17.43 20.97
CA ASP A 173 -12.34 16.93 19.80
C ASP A 173 -11.10 16.14 20.23
N ILE A 174 -10.48 15.47 19.28
CA ILE A 174 -9.34 14.59 19.53
C ILE A 174 -8.15 15.34 20.17
N GLY A 175 -7.92 16.61 19.79
CA GLY A 175 -6.84 17.43 20.33
C GLY A 175 -7.00 17.76 21.80
N ASP A 176 -8.24 17.81 22.30
CA ASP A 176 -8.52 18.04 23.71
C ASP A 176 -8.21 16.80 24.58
N MET A 177 -8.32 15.61 24.00
CA MET A 177 -8.45 14.36 24.73
C MET A 177 -7.32 13.36 24.49
N LEU A 178 -6.61 13.45 23.37
CA LEU A 178 -5.59 12.49 22.97
C LEU A 178 -4.54 12.27 24.07
N GLY A 179 -4.29 11.01 24.41
CA GLY A 179 -3.32 10.60 25.43
C GLY A 179 -3.75 10.84 26.87
N ARG A 180 -4.91 11.46 27.11
CA ARG A 180 -5.44 11.64 28.47
C ARG A 180 -6.13 10.38 28.96
N ASN A 181 -6.00 10.08 30.24
CA ASN A 181 -6.75 9.01 30.85
C ASN A 181 -8.21 9.41 30.97
N VAL A 182 -9.16 8.58 30.53
CA VAL A 182 -10.59 8.88 30.55
C VAL A 182 -11.14 9.12 31.96
N VAL A 183 -10.52 8.51 32.99
CA VAL A 183 -10.90 8.69 34.41
C VAL A 183 -10.52 10.08 34.92
N GLU A 184 -9.56 10.75 34.32
CA GLU A 184 -9.08 12.08 34.68
C GLU A 184 -9.80 13.21 33.95
N LEU A 185 -10.66 12.86 32.98
CA LEU A 185 -11.44 13.88 32.28
C LEU A 185 -12.44 14.56 33.23
N PRO A 186 -12.77 15.84 32.97
CA PRO A 186 -13.78 16.54 33.72
C PRO A 186 -15.13 15.80 33.63
N CYS A 187 -15.49 15.13 34.68
CA CYS A 187 -16.74 14.37 34.74
C CYS A 187 -17.41 14.59 36.10
N SER A 188 -18.71 14.37 36.17
CA SER A 188 -19.45 14.41 37.43
C SER A 188 -18.95 13.34 38.41
N ARG A 189 -19.21 13.49 39.71
CA ARG A 189 -18.88 12.44 40.71
C ARG A 189 -19.53 11.13 40.39
N ASP A 190 -20.72 11.13 39.83
CA ASP A 190 -21.47 9.96 39.47
C ASP A 190 -20.85 9.29 38.23
N ALA A 191 -20.45 10.03 37.21
CA ALA A 191 -19.71 9.50 36.05
C ALA A 191 -18.41 8.79 36.49
N ARG A 192 -17.65 9.41 37.43
CA ARG A 192 -16.42 8.78 37.95
C ARG A 192 -16.64 7.45 38.63
N ARG A 193 -17.75 7.28 39.38
CA ARG A 193 -18.13 5.97 39.98
C ARG A 193 -18.47 4.95 38.91
N HIS A 194 -19.16 5.37 37.85
CA HIS A 194 -19.49 4.49 36.74
C HIS A 194 -18.22 4.01 35.99
N TYR A 195 -17.22 4.87 35.77
CA TYR A 195 -15.97 4.46 35.16
C TYR A 195 -15.22 3.39 35.96
N VAL A 196 -15.22 3.48 37.29
CA VAL A 196 -14.62 2.43 38.14
C VAL A 196 -15.39 1.10 37.99
N ALA A 197 -16.71 1.14 37.94
CA ALA A 197 -17.54 -0.08 37.75
C ALA A 197 -17.36 -0.65 36.33
N ILE A 198 -17.30 0.21 35.31
CA ILE A 198 -17.03 -0.20 33.92
C ILE A 198 -15.67 -0.89 33.82
N ARG A 199 -14.63 -0.30 34.39
CA ARG A 199 -13.29 -0.91 34.40
C ARG A 199 -13.29 -2.27 35.05
N HIS A 200 -13.90 -2.41 36.19
CA HIS A 200 -14.00 -3.71 36.92
C HIS A 200 -14.74 -4.74 36.08
N ALA A 201 -15.84 -4.35 35.40
CA ALA A 201 -16.59 -5.25 34.54
C ALA A 201 -15.77 -5.67 33.30
N LEU A 202 -15.02 -4.76 32.69
CA LEU A 202 -14.13 -5.06 31.57
C LEU A 202 -13.00 -6.00 31.98
N GLU A 203 -12.39 -5.80 33.15
CA GLU A 203 -11.34 -6.67 33.68
C GLU A 203 -11.83 -8.10 33.97
N GLN A 204 -13.09 -8.25 34.45
CA GLN A 204 -13.65 -9.54 34.79
C GLN A 204 -14.38 -10.27 33.67
N HIS A 205 -15.08 -9.53 32.82
CA HIS A 205 -16.02 -10.10 31.84
C HIS A 205 -15.65 -9.71 30.37
N GLY A 206 -14.68 -8.84 30.16
CA GLY A 206 -14.26 -8.38 28.84
C GLY A 206 -15.25 -7.43 28.16
N SER A 207 -16.41 -7.16 28.77
CA SER A 207 -17.44 -6.28 28.21
C SER A 207 -18.28 -5.63 29.30
N TRP A 208 -18.84 -4.47 28.99
CA TRP A 208 -19.85 -3.78 29.80
C TRP A 208 -20.90 -3.15 28.89
N GLN A 209 -22.16 -3.17 29.35
CA GLN A 209 -23.26 -2.49 28.70
C GLN A 209 -24.12 -1.82 29.75
N GLY A 210 -24.51 -0.56 29.54
CA GLY A 210 -25.32 0.20 30.48
C GLY A 210 -25.51 1.64 30.03
N GLU A 211 -26.18 2.42 30.86
CA GLU A 211 -26.38 3.85 30.66
C GLU A 211 -25.29 4.64 31.40
N LEU A 212 -24.72 5.64 30.70
CA LEU A 212 -23.72 6.53 31.23
C LEU A 212 -24.17 7.98 31.00
N VAL A 213 -24.21 8.77 32.06
CA VAL A 213 -24.52 10.17 31.98
C VAL A 213 -23.22 10.96 32.02
N GLU A 214 -22.94 11.69 30.97
CA GLU A 214 -21.72 12.51 30.80
C GLU A 214 -22.05 13.99 30.65
N THR A 215 -21.11 14.81 31.06
CA THR A 215 -21.20 16.26 30.89
C THR A 215 -20.52 16.65 29.57
N ARG A 216 -21.21 17.42 28.75
CA ARG A 216 -20.62 17.98 27.53
C ARG A 216 -19.50 18.97 27.85
N LYS A 217 -18.61 19.25 26.89
CA LYS A 217 -17.52 20.24 27.04
C LYS A 217 -18.03 21.65 27.43
N ASN A 218 -19.24 21.99 27.02
CA ASN A 218 -19.87 23.30 27.31
C ASN A 218 -20.84 23.30 28.53
N GLY A 219 -20.89 22.24 29.30
CA GLY A 219 -21.73 22.06 30.48
C GLY A 219 -23.07 21.41 30.18
#